data_47fee15157238e9cd9fafc491cfa7f80
#
_entry.id   47fee15157238e9cd9fafc491cfa7f80
#
_cell.length_a   1.000
_cell.length_b   1.000
_cell.length_c   1.000
_cell.angle_alpha   90.00
_cell.angle_beta   90.00
_cell.angle_gamma   90.00
#
_symmetry.space_group_name_H-M   'P 1'
#
loop_
_entity.id
_entity.type
_entity.pdbx_description
1 polymer ?
#
loop_
_entity_poly.entity_id
_entity_poly.type
_entity_poly.pdbx_seq_one_letter_code
_entity_poly.pdbx_strand_id
1 'polypeptide(L)'
;MTVEQLMQIIAADPFTRGVTFTGGDPMYQAAAFAELARQIHRRTKKDIWCYTGFIFESLIHENQRELLAELDVLVDGPFIEAQRDEALLFRGSSNQRIIDVQASLYSGDIVLWKPDVAV
;
A
#
# COMPACT_ATOMS: atom_id res chain seq x y z
N MET A 1 -16.18 -7.77 10.28
CA MET A 1 -16.27 -8.15 8.87
C MET A 1 -15.20 -9.17 8.55
N THR A 2 -15.56 -10.27 7.89
CA THR A 2 -14.61 -11.31 7.50
C THR A 2 -13.87 -10.95 6.21
N VAL A 3 -12.75 -11.64 5.95
CA VAL A 3 -12.04 -11.49 4.67
C VAL A 3 -12.96 -11.80 3.50
N GLU A 4 -13.77 -12.85 3.60
CA GLU A 4 -14.70 -13.21 2.52
C GLU A 4 -15.75 -12.12 2.27
N GLN A 5 -16.29 -11.52 3.32
CA GLN A 5 -17.24 -10.40 3.18
C GLN A 5 -16.59 -9.20 2.48
N LEU A 6 -15.35 -8.86 2.87
CA LEU A 6 -14.60 -7.80 2.21
C LEU A 6 -14.34 -8.13 0.75
N MET A 7 -13.97 -9.38 0.44
CA MET A 7 -13.71 -9.81 -0.93
C MET A 7 -14.95 -9.73 -1.81
N GLN A 8 -16.12 -10.05 -1.26
CA GLN A 8 -17.38 -9.92 -2.01
C GLN A 8 -17.64 -8.47 -2.39
N ILE A 9 -17.38 -7.53 -1.49
CA ILE A 9 -17.56 -6.10 -1.74
C ILE A 9 -16.54 -5.62 -2.81
N ILE A 10 -15.28 -5.98 -2.64
CA ILE A 10 -14.20 -5.57 -3.55
C ILE A 10 -14.42 -6.13 -4.95
N ALA A 11 -14.73 -7.42 -5.05
CA ALA A 11 -14.90 -8.09 -6.33
C ALA A 11 -16.18 -7.65 -7.07
N ALA A 12 -17.19 -7.17 -6.34
CA ALA A 12 -18.45 -6.72 -6.92
C ALA A 12 -18.34 -5.33 -7.57
N ASP A 13 -17.26 -4.59 -7.30
CA ASP A 13 -17.06 -3.25 -7.88
C ASP A 13 -16.16 -3.34 -9.13
N PRO A 14 -16.74 -3.30 -10.34
CA PRO A 14 -15.93 -3.39 -11.56
C PRO A 14 -15.26 -2.08 -11.95
N PHE A 15 -15.60 -0.97 -11.28
CA PHE A 15 -15.14 0.37 -11.68
C PHE A 15 -13.89 0.82 -10.91
N THR A 16 -13.66 0.26 -9.73
CA THR A 16 -12.50 0.60 -8.92
C THR A 16 -11.29 -0.21 -9.38
N ARG A 17 -10.20 0.48 -9.74
CA ARG A 17 -8.98 -0.15 -10.24
C ARG A 17 -8.05 -0.62 -9.13
N GLY A 18 -8.20 -0.09 -7.93
CA GLY A 18 -7.31 -0.37 -6.84
C GLY A 18 -8.01 -0.46 -5.49
N VAL A 19 -7.31 -1.03 -4.54
CA VAL A 19 -7.72 -1.12 -3.14
C VAL A 19 -6.66 -0.41 -2.31
N THR A 20 -7.08 0.44 -1.37
CA THR A 20 -6.17 1.16 -0.49
C THR A 20 -6.36 0.71 0.95
N PHE A 21 -5.28 0.24 1.57
CA PHE A 21 -5.25 -0.08 2.98
C PHE A 21 -4.86 1.17 3.77
N THR A 22 -5.77 1.66 4.57
CA THR A 22 -5.59 2.88 5.37
C THR A 22 -6.44 2.81 6.64
N GLY A 23 -6.47 3.89 7.43
CA GLY A 23 -7.16 3.93 8.71
C GLY A 23 -6.19 3.67 9.83
N GLY A 24 -6.45 2.72 10.73
CA GLY A 24 -5.43 2.20 11.64
C GLY A 24 -4.27 1.64 10.82
N ASP A 25 -3.04 1.81 11.27
CA ASP A 25 -1.87 1.43 10.45
C ASP A 25 -1.90 -0.07 10.11
N PRO A 26 -2.00 -0.44 8.83
CA PRO A 26 -2.07 -1.84 8.41
C PRO A 26 -0.86 -2.68 8.85
N MET A 27 0.28 -2.05 9.07
CA MET A 27 1.51 -2.77 9.47
C MET A 27 1.45 -3.33 10.88
N TYR A 28 0.52 -2.86 11.74
CA TYR A 28 0.25 -3.49 13.04
C TYR A 28 -0.56 -4.78 12.92
N GLN A 29 -1.24 -4.99 11.81
CA GLN A 29 -2.03 -6.19 11.53
C GLN A 29 -1.59 -6.80 10.20
N ALA A 30 -0.29 -6.84 9.99
CA ALA A 30 0.31 -7.17 8.71
C ALA A 30 -0.09 -8.57 8.22
N ALA A 31 -0.18 -9.56 9.11
CA ALA A 31 -0.57 -10.92 8.71
C ALA A 31 -1.98 -10.97 8.12
N ALA A 32 -2.94 -10.27 8.75
CA ALA A 32 -4.32 -10.22 8.27
C ALA A 32 -4.43 -9.47 6.94
N PHE A 33 -3.73 -8.35 6.80
CA PHE A 33 -3.72 -7.59 5.55
C PHE A 33 -2.97 -8.31 4.43
N ALA A 34 -1.93 -9.08 4.75
CA ALA A 34 -1.24 -9.90 3.76
C ALA A 34 -2.18 -10.98 3.18
N GLU A 35 -2.99 -11.62 4.03
CA GLU A 35 -3.97 -12.59 3.56
C GLU A 35 -5.05 -11.93 2.70
N LEU A 36 -5.56 -10.78 3.11
CA LEU A 36 -6.51 -10.03 2.30
C LEU A 36 -5.92 -9.66 0.95
N ALA A 37 -4.67 -9.19 0.93
CA ALA A 37 -3.98 -8.82 -0.30
C ALA A 37 -3.82 -10.03 -1.24
N ARG A 38 -3.46 -11.20 -0.70
CA ARG A 38 -3.38 -12.42 -1.51
C ARG A 38 -4.72 -12.76 -2.15
N GLN A 39 -5.83 -12.62 -1.42
CA GLN A 39 -7.17 -12.86 -1.96
C GLN A 39 -7.53 -11.85 -3.04
N ILE A 40 -7.18 -10.58 -2.86
CA ILE A 40 -7.41 -9.53 -3.87
C ILE A 40 -6.69 -9.89 -5.17
N HIS A 41 -5.43 -10.31 -5.10
CA HIS A 41 -4.65 -10.69 -6.28
C HIS A 41 -5.19 -11.94 -6.98
N ARG A 42 -5.69 -12.91 -6.22
CA ARG A 42 -6.24 -14.14 -6.80
C ARG A 42 -7.57 -13.92 -7.51
N ARG A 43 -8.37 -12.99 -7.03
CA ARG A 43 -9.79 -12.86 -7.42
C ARG A 43 -10.07 -11.60 -8.23
N THR A 44 -9.12 -10.69 -8.32
CA THR A 44 -9.27 -9.43 -9.05
C THR A 44 -7.97 -9.06 -9.73
N LYS A 45 -8.03 -8.04 -10.59
CA LYS A 45 -6.84 -7.42 -11.22
C LYS A 45 -6.53 -6.05 -10.62
N LYS A 46 -7.02 -5.80 -9.40
CA LYS A 46 -6.87 -4.49 -8.75
C LYS A 46 -5.47 -4.35 -8.17
N ASP A 47 -4.93 -3.12 -8.23
CA ASP A 47 -3.69 -2.79 -7.50
C ASP A 47 -3.99 -2.61 -6.03
N ILE A 48 -2.95 -2.74 -5.22
CA ILE A 48 -3.05 -2.58 -3.77
C ILE A 48 -2.09 -1.48 -3.34
N TRP A 49 -2.65 -0.43 -2.75
CA TRP A 49 -1.94 0.67 -2.11
C TRP A 49 -2.07 0.54 -0.60
N CYS A 50 -1.00 0.85 0.12
CA CYS A 50 -1.00 0.82 1.57
C CYS A 50 -0.37 2.10 2.10
N TYR A 51 -1.01 2.70 3.10
CA TYR A 51 -0.47 3.84 3.86
C TYR A 51 0.04 3.33 5.19
N THR A 52 1.25 3.73 5.56
CA THR A 52 1.83 3.40 6.87
C THR A 52 2.60 4.59 7.42
N GLY A 53 2.62 4.71 8.74
CA GLY A 53 3.47 5.68 9.44
C GLY A 53 4.91 5.20 9.60
N PHE A 54 5.20 3.93 9.33
CA PHE A 54 6.57 3.41 9.35
C PHE A 54 7.30 3.79 8.06
N ILE A 55 8.62 3.80 8.11
CA ILE A 55 9.42 3.90 6.88
C ILE A 55 9.69 2.49 6.35
N PHE A 56 9.78 2.37 5.04
CA PHE A 56 9.97 1.08 4.34
C PHE A 56 11.11 0.26 4.94
N GLU A 57 12.24 0.91 5.20
CA GLU A 57 13.44 0.26 5.70
C GLU A 57 13.28 -0.30 7.12
N SER A 58 12.28 0.15 7.88
CA SER A 58 12.00 -0.36 9.22
C SER A 58 11.04 -1.55 9.25
N LEU A 59 10.45 -1.90 8.12
CA LEU A 59 9.48 -2.99 8.02
C LEU A 59 10.20 -4.33 7.85
N ILE A 60 10.85 -4.80 8.93
CA ILE A 60 11.73 -5.96 8.91
C ILE A 60 11.11 -7.24 9.49
N HIS A 61 9.97 -7.14 10.17
CA HIS A 61 9.29 -8.32 10.71
C HIS A 61 8.72 -9.18 9.58
N GLU A 62 8.70 -10.49 9.80
CA GLU A 62 8.26 -11.46 8.79
C GLU A 62 6.87 -11.14 8.24
N ASN A 63 5.90 -10.86 9.12
CA ASN A 63 4.54 -10.53 8.69
C ASN A 63 4.49 -9.25 7.86
N GLN A 64 5.31 -8.26 8.22
CA GLN A 64 5.39 -7.00 7.46
C GLN A 64 6.00 -7.24 6.09
N ARG A 65 7.02 -8.09 6.02
CA ARG A 65 7.65 -8.46 4.73
C ARG A 65 6.67 -9.24 3.84
N GLU A 66 5.86 -10.11 4.43
CA GLU A 66 4.80 -10.82 3.69
C GLU A 66 3.78 -9.85 3.10
N LEU A 67 3.36 -8.84 3.87
CA LEU A 67 2.45 -7.82 3.36
C LEU A 67 3.12 -7.00 2.24
N LEU A 68 4.36 -6.56 2.44
CA LEU A 68 5.10 -5.82 1.40
C LEU A 68 5.15 -6.59 0.08
N ALA A 69 5.35 -7.90 0.14
CA ALA A 69 5.42 -8.73 -1.07
C ALA A 69 4.14 -8.71 -1.89
N GLU A 70 3.02 -8.33 -1.28
CA GLU A 70 1.71 -8.28 -1.92
C GLU A 70 1.27 -6.86 -2.31
N LEU A 71 2.04 -5.83 -1.98
CA LEU A 71 1.68 -4.45 -2.27
C LEU A 71 2.24 -3.98 -3.61
N ASP A 72 1.47 -3.16 -4.30
CA ASP A 72 1.94 -2.47 -5.50
C ASP A 72 2.59 -1.13 -5.12
N VAL A 73 1.96 -0.37 -4.24
CA VAL A 73 2.45 0.93 -3.81
C VAL A 73 2.35 1.07 -2.30
N LEU A 74 3.39 1.58 -1.68
CA LEU A 74 3.42 1.95 -0.27
C LEU A 74 3.66 3.45 -0.13
N VAL A 75 2.76 4.15 0.54
CA VAL A 75 3.01 5.52 0.97
C VAL A 75 3.53 5.43 2.40
N ASP A 76 4.81 5.70 2.58
CA ASP A 76 5.51 5.46 3.85
C ASP A 76 5.87 6.74 4.58
N GLY A 77 6.15 6.58 5.87
CA GLY A 77 6.60 7.66 6.73
C GLY A 77 5.50 8.30 7.54
N PRO A 78 5.83 8.82 8.73
CA PRO A 78 4.84 9.46 9.59
C PRO A 78 4.35 10.75 8.98
N PHE A 79 3.08 11.11 9.27
CA PHE A 79 2.59 12.44 8.94
C PHE A 79 3.27 13.46 9.85
N ILE A 80 3.92 14.46 9.26
CA ILE A 80 4.59 15.53 9.99
C ILE A 80 3.88 16.85 9.70
N GLU A 81 3.23 17.42 10.71
CA GLU A 81 2.42 18.62 10.55
C GLU A 81 3.21 19.79 9.96
N ALA A 82 4.47 19.96 10.37
CA ALA A 82 5.33 21.03 9.86
C ALA A 82 5.64 20.89 8.36
N GLN A 83 5.43 19.70 7.79
CA GLN A 83 5.66 19.42 6.37
C GLN A 83 4.34 19.16 5.63
N ARG A 84 3.22 19.46 6.27
CA ARG A 84 1.91 19.31 5.65
C ARG A 84 1.82 20.17 4.40
N ASP A 85 1.30 19.56 3.33
CA ASP A 85 1.07 20.27 2.06
C ASP A 85 -0.15 19.65 1.38
N GLU A 86 -1.24 20.38 1.36
CA GLU A 86 -2.50 19.92 0.77
C GLU A 86 -2.44 19.81 -0.77
N ALA A 87 -1.44 20.42 -1.39
CA ALA A 87 -1.24 20.33 -2.82
C ALA A 87 -0.57 19.02 -3.25
N LEU A 88 -0.02 18.22 -2.31
CA LEU A 88 0.61 16.95 -2.62
C LEU A 88 -0.45 15.91 -3.01
N LEU A 89 -0.19 15.19 -4.09
CA LEU A 89 -1.02 14.06 -4.48
C LEU A 89 -0.61 12.83 -3.68
N PHE A 90 -1.61 12.15 -3.09
CA PHE A 90 -1.46 10.87 -2.38
C PHE A 90 -0.64 10.91 -1.09
N ARG A 91 -0.15 12.06 -0.66
CA ARG A 91 0.64 12.23 0.58
C ARG A 91 0.06 13.38 1.39
N GLY A 92 0.15 13.28 2.72
CA GLY A 92 -0.27 14.36 3.61
C GLY A 92 0.85 15.32 3.95
N SER A 93 2.10 14.89 3.93
CA SER A 93 3.28 15.70 4.24
C SER A 93 4.43 15.38 3.30
N SER A 94 5.34 16.33 3.09
CA SER A 94 6.38 16.23 2.06
C SER A 94 7.44 15.19 2.36
N ASN A 95 7.58 14.76 3.63
CA ASN A 95 8.51 13.72 4.01
C ASN A 95 8.07 12.31 3.58
N GLN A 96 6.78 12.11 3.31
CA GLN A 96 6.25 10.81 2.92
C GLN A 96 6.65 10.48 1.49
N ARG A 97 6.92 9.21 1.24
CA ARG A 97 7.34 8.72 -0.08
C ARG A 97 6.23 7.85 -0.67
N ILE A 98 6.10 7.92 -1.98
CA ILE A 98 5.23 6.99 -2.73
C ILE A 98 6.17 6.00 -3.40
N ILE A 99 6.16 4.75 -2.92
CA ILE A 99 7.16 3.74 -3.26
C ILE A 99 6.53 2.69 -4.17
N ASP A 100 7.19 2.39 -5.29
CA ASP A 100 6.90 1.21 -6.09
C ASP A 100 7.50 0.00 -5.37
N VAL A 101 6.64 -0.77 -4.70
CA VAL A 101 7.09 -1.83 -3.79
C VAL A 101 7.78 -2.96 -4.55
N GLN A 102 7.20 -3.44 -5.63
CA GLN A 102 7.75 -4.58 -6.36
C GLN A 102 9.09 -4.24 -7.00
N ALA A 103 9.20 -3.06 -7.60
CA ALA A 103 10.47 -2.59 -8.15
C ALA A 103 11.54 -2.42 -7.06
N SER A 104 11.14 -1.92 -5.88
CA SER A 104 12.06 -1.74 -4.76
C SER A 104 12.54 -3.08 -4.21
N LEU A 105 11.65 -4.06 -4.05
CA LEU A 105 12.02 -5.40 -3.59
C LEU A 105 12.93 -6.11 -4.60
N TYR A 106 12.67 -5.95 -5.87
CA TYR A 106 13.44 -6.56 -6.94
C TYR A 106 14.87 -6.01 -7.01
N SER A 107 15.00 -4.68 -6.94
CA SER A 107 16.31 -4.01 -7.09
C SER A 107 17.14 -3.97 -5.81
N GLY A 108 16.50 -4.09 -4.64
CA GLY A 108 17.16 -3.90 -3.34
C GLY A 108 17.29 -2.45 -2.92
N ASP A 109 16.84 -1.50 -3.72
CA ASP A 109 16.87 -0.07 -3.44
C ASP A 109 15.47 0.52 -3.53
N ILE A 110 15.24 1.66 -2.86
CA ILE A 110 13.95 2.35 -2.95
C ILE A 110 13.75 2.88 -4.37
N VAL A 111 12.66 2.44 -4.99
CA VAL A 111 12.21 2.93 -6.29
C VAL A 111 10.91 3.69 -6.07
N LEU A 112 10.88 4.97 -6.41
CA LEU A 112 9.68 5.77 -6.28
C LEU A 112 8.68 5.42 -7.38
N TRP A 113 7.40 5.39 -6.98
CA TRP A 113 6.32 5.15 -7.91
C TRP A 113 6.18 6.34 -8.87
N LYS A 114 5.94 6.04 -10.12
CA LYS A 114 5.66 7.04 -11.15
C LYS A 114 4.34 6.69 -11.81
N PRO A 115 3.43 7.66 -11.96
CA PRO A 115 2.22 7.41 -12.71
C PRO A 115 2.55 7.07 -14.15
N ASP A 116 1.78 6.14 -14.74
CA ASP A 116 1.84 5.89 -16.16
C ASP A 116 1.38 7.15 -16.88
N VAL A 117 2.30 7.76 -17.61
CA VAL A 117 1.95 8.87 -18.47
C VAL A 117 1.59 8.27 -19.81
N ALA A 118 0.29 8.25 -20.10
CA ALA A 118 -0.18 7.90 -21.44
C ALA A 118 0.32 8.97 -22.41
N VAL A 119 1.18 8.58 -23.28
CA VAL A 119 1.71 9.46 -24.32
C VAL A 119 0.78 9.42 -25.51
#